data_0b2bf62a4418475cd8110285e8c85ff1
#
_entry.id   0b2bf62a4418475cd8110285e8c85ff1
#
_cell.length_a   1.000
_cell.length_b   1.000
_cell.length_c   1.000
_cell.angle_alpha   90.00
_cell.angle_beta   90.00
_cell.angle_gamma   90.00
#
_symmetry.space_group_name_H-M   'P 1'
#
loop_
_entity.id
_entity.type
_entity.pdbx_description
1 polymer ?
#
loop_
_entity_poly.entity_id
_entity_poly.type
_entity_poly.pdbx_seq_one_letter_code
_entity_poly.pdbx_strand_id
1 'polypeptide(L)'
;MTEKRSPLPKSKLWEELKLKAELGIHGVAITKQALDFVRPAELAQEQVHNLFEMDFFVHDFELPSGYDLPGGISVPFRWNPNSANIIDLDGNRTIITNKGHEVAEVHFHKRPGFYGLKTSDGQEMGTIGALYRHRALFFAYSNECSYKDRGEDCAFCNINHTKDVYGEKKGIFWKTPRQIGEVAAAAFAENAVDHLTVSGGIIPERRELEYYLDVAEAIQEHTGLQDFNGTAVVAAPLDLRQIDRFREAGYRTTAMNIELWDKGFYETICPGKARTSGGWDHWLHALKYAVGVFGHGAVRSNMVAGIEPKKRTLEGLEHLAASGVVGTFSVWCPNPGSELEGHRSPVPEWYIDLAFQTTAIWKKNGFTFQQVSDCNASNDSLQHDIWRIEDDLLPSLQESRLELA
;
A
#
# COMPACT_ATOMS: atom_id res chain seq x y z
N MET A 1 27.53 17.18 -17.79
CA MET A 1 27.48 17.82 -16.48
C MET A 1 26.00 18.01 -16.15
N THR A 2 25.44 17.14 -15.34
CA THR A 2 24.04 17.23 -14.88
C THR A 2 24.02 18.26 -13.74
N GLU A 3 23.32 19.38 -13.95
CA GLU A 3 23.07 20.35 -12.89
C GLU A 3 22.44 19.69 -11.68
N LYS A 4 23.08 19.75 -10.53
CA LYS A 4 22.47 19.41 -9.24
C LYS A 4 21.34 20.42 -9.02
N ARG A 5 20.09 20.02 -9.19
CA ARG A 5 18.96 20.84 -8.77
C ARG A 5 19.04 20.98 -7.24
N SER A 6 19.03 22.20 -6.75
CA SER A 6 18.90 22.49 -5.33
C SER A 6 17.59 21.89 -4.81
N PRO A 7 17.55 21.37 -3.58
CA PRO A 7 16.31 20.86 -2.99
C PRO A 7 15.22 21.96 -3.03
N LEU A 8 14.00 21.56 -3.30
CA LEU A 8 12.86 22.49 -3.32
C LEU A 8 12.68 23.12 -1.94
N PRO A 9 12.28 24.40 -1.86
CA PRO A 9 11.94 25.02 -0.58
C PRO A 9 10.75 24.28 0.07
N LYS A 10 10.75 24.17 1.40
CA LYS A 10 9.69 23.48 2.17
C LYS A 10 8.26 23.94 1.79
N SER A 11 8.09 25.21 1.46
CA SER A 11 6.80 25.73 1.00
C SER A 11 6.28 25.01 -0.24
N LYS A 12 7.14 24.67 -1.19
CA LYS A 12 6.79 23.89 -2.39
C LYS A 12 6.49 22.43 -2.07
N LEU A 13 7.23 21.83 -1.15
CA LEU A 13 6.94 20.46 -0.68
C LEU A 13 5.56 20.36 -0.01
N TRP A 14 5.15 21.39 0.74
CA TRP A 14 3.80 21.46 1.30
C TRP A 14 2.70 21.64 0.24
N GLU A 15 2.97 22.37 -0.83
CA GLU A 15 2.07 22.46 -1.99
C GLU A 15 1.93 21.08 -2.67
N GLU A 16 3.03 20.36 -2.87
CA GLU A 16 3.01 19.00 -3.44
C GLU A 16 2.27 18.00 -2.54
N LEU A 17 2.43 18.08 -1.22
CA LEU A 17 1.69 17.24 -0.28
C LEU A 17 0.18 17.48 -0.38
N LYS A 18 -0.25 18.74 -0.53
CA LYS A 18 -1.66 19.07 -0.75
C LYS A 18 -2.18 18.49 -2.07
N LEU A 19 -1.39 18.63 -3.12
CA LEU A 19 -1.72 18.04 -4.42
C LEU A 19 -1.83 16.51 -4.31
N LYS A 20 -0.90 15.84 -3.63
CA LYS A 20 -0.98 14.40 -3.39
C LYS A 20 -2.28 13.99 -2.68
N ALA A 21 -2.70 14.73 -1.65
CA ALA A 21 -3.94 14.46 -0.94
C ALA A 21 -5.16 14.62 -1.87
N GLU A 22 -5.18 15.64 -2.72
CA GLU A 22 -6.22 15.88 -3.71
C GLU A 22 -6.28 14.74 -4.74
N LEU A 23 -5.13 14.37 -5.31
CA LEU A 23 -5.04 13.27 -6.28
C LEU A 23 -5.43 11.91 -5.66
N GLY A 24 -5.10 11.69 -4.40
CA GLY A 24 -5.48 10.50 -3.65
C GLY A 24 -7.00 10.35 -3.47
N ILE A 25 -7.75 11.46 -3.43
CA ILE A 25 -9.21 11.48 -3.24
C ILE A 25 -9.95 11.52 -4.57
N HIS A 26 -9.51 12.37 -5.49
CA HIS A 26 -10.22 12.62 -6.75
C HIS A 26 -9.68 11.80 -7.93
N GLY A 27 -8.54 11.13 -7.73
CA GLY A 27 -7.86 10.41 -8.79
C GLY A 27 -7.30 11.34 -9.88
N VAL A 28 -6.78 10.74 -10.93
CA VAL A 28 -6.20 11.40 -12.08
C VAL A 28 -6.59 10.68 -13.38
N ALA A 29 -6.93 11.45 -14.42
CA ALA A 29 -7.03 10.93 -15.78
C ALA A 29 -5.63 10.96 -16.43
N ILE A 30 -5.45 10.21 -17.50
CA ILE A 30 -4.25 10.27 -18.36
C ILE A 30 -4.67 10.30 -19.81
N THR A 31 -4.07 11.20 -20.60
CA THR A 31 -4.32 11.23 -22.03
C THR A 31 -3.67 10.03 -22.71
N LYS A 32 -4.26 9.61 -23.83
CA LYS A 32 -3.67 8.53 -24.64
C LYS A 32 -2.24 8.87 -25.07
N GLN A 33 -1.96 10.12 -25.42
CA GLN A 33 -0.65 10.58 -25.84
C GLN A 33 0.39 10.45 -24.72
N ALA A 34 0.05 10.89 -23.51
CA ALA A 34 0.92 10.73 -22.34
C ALA A 34 1.13 9.25 -21.98
N LEU A 35 0.06 8.43 -22.02
CA LEU A 35 0.15 7.00 -21.76
C LEU A 35 1.05 6.28 -22.77
N ASP A 36 0.89 6.56 -24.07
CA ASP A 36 1.72 5.97 -25.12
C ASP A 36 3.20 6.40 -25.01
N PHE A 37 3.45 7.62 -24.51
CA PHE A 37 4.81 8.12 -24.26
C PHE A 37 5.51 7.39 -23.11
N VAL A 38 4.82 7.14 -21.99
CA VAL A 38 5.43 6.50 -20.80
C VAL A 38 5.46 4.98 -20.87
N ARG A 39 4.53 4.34 -21.60
CA ARG A 39 4.35 2.91 -21.69
C ARG A 39 5.60 2.08 -21.97
N PRO A 40 6.52 2.47 -22.88
CA PRO A 40 7.66 1.62 -23.23
C PRO A 40 8.67 1.41 -22.10
N ALA A 41 8.77 2.32 -21.14
CA ALA A 41 9.87 2.37 -20.19
C ALA A 41 9.45 2.23 -18.72
N GLU A 42 8.22 2.58 -18.37
CA GLU A 42 7.92 2.98 -17.00
C GLU A 42 6.63 2.35 -16.40
N LEU A 43 5.89 1.52 -17.15
CA LEU A 43 4.63 0.98 -16.62
C LEU A 43 4.83 -0.29 -15.79
N ALA A 44 4.47 -0.19 -14.52
CA ALA A 44 4.16 -1.32 -13.67
C ALA A 44 2.67 -1.69 -13.85
N GLN A 45 2.34 -2.95 -13.64
CA GLN A 45 0.95 -3.39 -13.70
C GLN A 45 0.17 -2.83 -12.52
N GLU A 46 -0.95 -2.13 -12.82
CA GLU A 46 -1.80 -1.53 -11.82
C GLU A 46 -2.67 -2.55 -11.11
N GLN A 47 -2.95 -2.30 -9.85
CA GLN A 47 -3.92 -3.08 -9.07
C GLN A 47 -5.32 -2.45 -9.16
N VAL A 48 -6.33 -3.30 -9.30
CA VAL A 48 -7.73 -2.88 -9.51
C VAL A 48 -8.27 -1.97 -8.41
N HIS A 49 -7.80 -2.11 -7.16
CA HIS A 49 -8.26 -1.28 -6.04
C HIS A 49 -7.85 0.19 -6.14
N ASN A 50 -6.97 0.54 -7.08
CA ASN A 50 -6.60 1.93 -7.35
C ASN A 50 -7.43 2.58 -8.46
N LEU A 51 -8.50 1.95 -8.90
CA LEU A 51 -9.38 2.45 -9.95
C LEU A 51 -10.64 3.08 -9.37
N PHE A 52 -11.13 4.12 -10.02
CA PHE A 52 -12.44 4.74 -9.75
C PHE A 52 -13.54 4.18 -10.64
N GLU A 53 -13.19 3.44 -11.68
CA GLU A 53 -14.13 2.86 -12.62
C GLU A 53 -13.61 1.50 -13.09
N MET A 54 -14.52 0.52 -13.20
CA MET A 54 -14.20 -0.86 -13.57
C MET A 54 -14.13 -1.09 -15.07
N ASP A 55 -14.65 -0.19 -15.88
CA ASP A 55 -14.58 -0.26 -17.35
C ASP A 55 -13.13 -0.19 -17.90
N PHE A 56 -12.16 0.10 -17.03
CA PHE A 56 -10.73 -0.03 -17.34
C PHE A 56 -10.39 -1.30 -18.12
N PHE A 57 -10.97 -2.43 -17.75
CA PHE A 57 -10.65 -3.72 -18.36
C PHE A 57 -11.22 -3.90 -19.76
N VAL A 58 -12.16 -3.07 -20.18
CA VAL A 58 -12.67 -3.04 -21.55
C VAL A 58 -11.60 -2.49 -22.51
N HIS A 59 -10.70 -1.67 -22.02
CA HIS A 59 -9.75 -0.93 -22.86
C HIS A 59 -8.41 -1.64 -23.09
N ASP A 60 -8.13 -2.77 -22.42
CA ASP A 60 -6.95 -3.61 -22.61
C ASP A 60 -5.61 -2.84 -22.63
N PHE A 61 -5.44 -1.88 -21.70
CA PHE A 61 -4.21 -1.12 -21.53
C PHE A 61 -3.65 -1.25 -20.10
N GLU A 62 -2.34 -1.08 -19.98
CA GLU A 62 -1.64 -1.03 -18.69
C GLU A 62 -1.58 0.42 -18.20
N LEU A 63 -1.68 0.60 -16.88
CA LEU A 63 -1.53 1.89 -16.21
C LEU A 63 -0.29 1.89 -15.31
N PRO A 64 0.30 3.06 -15.05
CA PRO A 64 1.39 3.18 -14.10
C PRO A 64 0.93 2.90 -12.67
N SER A 65 1.83 2.39 -11.81
CA SER A 65 1.54 2.18 -10.39
C SER A 65 1.61 3.48 -9.58
N GLY A 66 2.42 4.44 -10.03
CA GLY A 66 2.62 5.72 -9.38
C GLY A 66 3.63 6.59 -10.10
N TYR A 67 3.82 7.78 -9.59
CA TYR A 67 4.74 8.79 -10.10
C TYR A 67 5.23 9.70 -8.97
N ASP A 68 6.32 10.40 -9.21
CA ASP A 68 6.87 11.38 -8.30
C ASP A 68 6.56 12.81 -8.75
N LEU A 69 6.29 13.66 -7.79
CA LEU A 69 6.30 15.11 -7.95
C LEU A 69 7.75 15.64 -7.90
N PRO A 70 8.02 16.86 -8.40
CA PRO A 70 9.38 17.40 -8.49
C PRO A 70 10.19 17.42 -7.20
N GLY A 71 9.52 17.53 -6.04
CA GLY A 71 10.13 17.49 -4.70
C GLY A 71 10.41 16.08 -4.18
N GLY A 72 10.12 15.04 -4.95
CA GLY A 72 10.32 13.64 -4.54
C GLY A 72 9.16 13.05 -3.74
N ILE A 73 8.02 13.73 -3.68
CA ILE A 73 6.80 13.17 -3.10
C ILE A 73 6.20 12.17 -4.09
N SER A 74 6.10 10.92 -3.68
CA SER A 74 5.50 9.85 -4.48
C SER A 74 3.99 9.86 -4.36
N VAL A 75 3.31 9.75 -5.50
CA VAL A 75 1.84 9.71 -5.61
C VAL A 75 1.42 8.37 -6.21
N PRO A 76 0.65 7.54 -5.50
CA PRO A 76 0.04 6.37 -6.10
C PRO A 76 -0.88 6.78 -7.25
N PHE A 77 -0.76 6.11 -8.38
CA PHE A 77 -1.65 6.37 -9.51
C PHE A 77 -3.05 5.85 -9.19
N ARG A 78 -4.04 6.73 -9.16
CA ARG A 78 -5.45 6.37 -8.99
C ARG A 78 -6.22 6.80 -10.24
N TRP A 79 -6.47 5.86 -11.12
CA TRP A 79 -7.12 6.18 -12.39
C TRP A 79 -8.58 6.58 -12.19
N ASN A 80 -8.91 7.77 -12.66
CA ASN A 80 -10.27 8.28 -12.75
C ASN A 80 -10.45 9.02 -14.08
N PRO A 81 -11.10 8.42 -15.07
CA PRO A 81 -11.29 9.04 -16.39
C PRO A 81 -12.08 10.35 -16.35
N ASN A 82 -12.84 10.58 -15.26
CA ASN A 82 -13.67 11.77 -15.08
C ASN A 82 -13.00 12.81 -14.16
N SER A 83 -11.73 12.61 -13.78
CA SER A 83 -11.01 13.58 -12.95
C SER A 83 -10.77 14.89 -13.68
N ALA A 84 -10.86 16.02 -12.95
CA ALA A 84 -10.42 17.33 -13.43
C ALA A 84 -8.88 17.43 -13.52
N ASN A 85 -8.16 16.55 -12.80
CA ASN A 85 -6.70 16.43 -12.87
C ASN A 85 -6.34 15.45 -13.97
N ILE A 86 -5.61 15.91 -14.98
CA ILE A 86 -5.28 15.13 -16.18
C ILE A 86 -3.77 15.10 -16.36
N ILE A 87 -3.18 13.92 -16.43
CA ILE A 87 -1.81 13.76 -16.89
C ILE A 87 -1.78 13.89 -18.41
N ASP A 88 -1.01 14.83 -18.90
CA ASP A 88 -0.86 15.14 -20.31
C ASP A 88 0.63 15.27 -20.69
N LEU A 89 0.90 15.42 -21.98
CA LEU A 89 2.24 15.58 -22.53
C LEU A 89 2.43 17.02 -23.04
N ASP A 90 3.47 17.69 -22.51
CA ASP A 90 3.96 18.98 -23.01
C ASP A 90 5.37 18.81 -23.57
N GLY A 91 5.50 18.69 -24.88
CA GLY A 91 6.76 18.29 -25.53
C GLY A 91 7.19 16.90 -25.07
N ASN A 92 8.29 16.84 -24.30
CA ASN A 92 8.81 15.60 -23.70
C ASN A 92 8.61 15.56 -22.17
N ARG A 93 7.79 16.44 -21.61
CA ARG A 93 7.46 16.47 -20.18
C ARG A 93 6.07 15.89 -19.96
N THR A 94 5.94 15.04 -18.98
CA THR A 94 4.65 14.62 -18.46
C THR A 94 4.23 15.57 -17.35
N ILE A 95 3.05 16.17 -17.49
CA ILE A 95 2.53 17.20 -16.59
C ILE A 95 1.12 16.86 -16.13
N ILE A 96 0.75 17.29 -14.92
CA ILE A 96 -0.64 17.33 -14.49
C ILE A 96 -1.21 18.68 -14.86
N THR A 97 -2.37 18.65 -15.51
CA THR A 97 -3.19 19.86 -15.77
C THR A 97 -4.48 19.78 -14.99
N ASN A 98 -5.00 20.93 -14.56
CA ASN A 98 -6.33 21.07 -14.00
C ASN A 98 -7.02 22.24 -14.71
N LYS A 99 -8.18 21.98 -15.33
CA LYS A 99 -8.92 22.97 -16.16
C LYS A 99 -8.02 23.66 -17.20
N GLY A 100 -7.08 22.91 -17.77
CA GLY A 100 -6.17 23.40 -18.82
C GLY A 100 -4.96 24.21 -18.31
N HIS A 101 -4.75 24.32 -17.02
CA HIS A 101 -3.58 24.96 -16.42
C HIS A 101 -2.61 23.90 -15.88
N GLU A 102 -1.31 24.03 -16.17
CA GLU A 102 -0.27 23.19 -15.60
C GLU A 102 -0.24 23.36 -14.07
N VAL A 103 -0.29 22.23 -13.36
CA VAL A 103 -0.25 22.17 -11.89
C VAL A 103 1.10 21.68 -11.40
N ALA A 104 1.63 20.61 -12.00
CA ALA A 104 2.91 20.02 -11.66
C ALA A 104 3.47 19.20 -12.82
N GLU A 105 4.79 19.09 -12.91
CA GLU A 105 5.47 18.04 -13.67
C GLU A 105 5.44 16.74 -12.90
N VAL A 106 5.41 15.59 -13.59
CA VAL A 106 5.42 14.27 -12.97
C VAL A 106 6.49 13.38 -13.57
N HIS A 107 7.07 12.51 -12.74
CA HIS A 107 8.11 11.57 -13.14
C HIS A 107 7.65 10.16 -12.80
N PHE A 108 7.39 9.34 -13.81
CA PHE A 108 6.96 7.96 -13.61
C PHE A 108 8.11 7.07 -13.12
N HIS A 109 7.75 6.08 -12.32
CA HIS A 109 8.70 5.08 -11.83
C HIS A 109 9.09 4.15 -12.96
N LYS A 110 10.38 3.82 -13.05
CA LYS A 110 10.85 2.84 -14.01
C LYS A 110 10.30 1.45 -13.72
N ARG A 111 9.96 0.73 -14.77
CA ARG A 111 9.58 -0.67 -14.67
C ARG A 111 10.80 -1.50 -14.26
N PRO A 112 10.74 -2.31 -13.19
CA PRO A 112 11.83 -3.17 -12.82
C PRO A 112 12.02 -4.28 -13.86
N GLY A 113 13.28 -4.72 -14.06
CA GLY A 113 13.62 -5.72 -15.05
C GLY A 113 12.99 -7.07 -14.80
N PHE A 114 12.84 -7.46 -13.52
CA PHE A 114 12.24 -8.73 -13.15
C PHE A 114 10.77 -8.88 -13.59
N TYR A 115 10.04 -7.79 -13.86
CA TYR A 115 8.68 -7.88 -14.39
C TYR A 115 8.58 -8.59 -15.73
N GLY A 116 9.64 -8.51 -16.54
CA GLY A 116 9.75 -9.22 -17.83
C GLY A 116 10.16 -10.69 -17.72
N LEU A 117 10.52 -11.17 -16.55
CA LEU A 117 10.88 -12.55 -16.31
C LEU A 117 9.63 -13.41 -16.07
N LYS A 118 9.81 -14.72 -16.14
CA LYS A 118 8.76 -15.71 -15.87
C LYS A 118 9.18 -16.62 -14.73
N THR A 119 8.20 -16.99 -13.91
CA THR A 119 8.35 -18.06 -12.93
C THR A 119 8.54 -19.41 -13.61
N SER A 120 8.98 -20.41 -12.84
CA SER A 120 9.23 -21.77 -13.36
C SER A 120 8.00 -22.43 -13.98
N ASP A 121 6.80 -22.02 -13.59
CA ASP A 121 5.52 -22.46 -14.15
C ASP A 121 4.98 -21.56 -15.27
N GLY A 122 5.77 -20.56 -15.70
CA GLY A 122 5.51 -19.74 -16.87
C GLY A 122 4.71 -18.45 -16.64
N GLN A 123 4.38 -18.09 -15.39
CA GLN A 123 3.69 -16.85 -15.08
C GLN A 123 4.65 -15.64 -15.18
N GLU A 124 4.17 -14.51 -15.66
CA GLU A 124 4.94 -13.27 -15.67
C GLU A 124 5.13 -12.75 -14.25
N MET A 125 6.38 -12.48 -13.84
CA MET A 125 6.72 -12.09 -12.47
C MET A 125 6.04 -10.78 -12.04
N GLY A 126 5.85 -9.84 -12.97
CA GLY A 126 5.13 -8.59 -12.72
C GLY A 126 3.64 -8.79 -12.39
N THR A 127 3.05 -9.96 -12.67
CA THR A 127 1.67 -10.27 -12.27
C THR A 127 1.59 -10.90 -10.87
N ILE A 128 2.72 -11.36 -10.34
CA ILE A 128 2.80 -12.01 -9.02
C ILE A 128 3.11 -10.98 -7.94
N GLY A 129 4.09 -10.10 -8.14
CA GLY A 129 4.50 -9.08 -7.19
C GLY A 129 4.47 -7.69 -7.80
N ALA A 130 4.02 -6.70 -7.03
CA ALA A 130 4.00 -5.30 -7.41
C ALA A 130 5.05 -4.52 -6.62
N LEU A 131 5.96 -3.84 -7.34
CA LEU A 131 6.96 -2.97 -6.72
C LEU A 131 6.37 -1.57 -6.50
N TYR A 132 6.29 -1.18 -5.25
CA TYR A 132 5.95 0.17 -4.85
C TYR A 132 7.20 1.04 -4.68
N ARG A 133 6.97 2.34 -4.52
CA ARG A 133 8.01 3.30 -4.18
C ARG A 133 8.79 2.86 -2.93
N HIS A 134 10.00 3.40 -2.78
CA HIS A 134 10.90 3.09 -1.67
C HIS A 134 11.24 1.60 -1.55
N ARG A 135 11.34 0.92 -2.70
CA ARG A 135 11.86 -0.44 -2.82
C ARG A 135 11.06 -1.48 -2.02
N ALA A 136 9.75 -1.27 -1.93
CA ALA A 136 8.83 -2.16 -1.25
C ALA A 136 8.11 -3.06 -2.26
N LEU A 137 8.31 -4.37 -2.17
CA LEU A 137 7.63 -5.38 -2.99
C LEU A 137 6.42 -5.94 -2.24
N PHE A 138 5.27 -5.86 -2.88
CA PHE A 138 3.99 -6.29 -2.32
C PHE A 138 3.47 -7.53 -3.05
N PHE A 139 3.05 -8.52 -2.27
CA PHE A 139 2.37 -9.71 -2.75
C PHE A 139 0.95 -9.77 -2.18
N ALA A 140 -0.05 -9.61 -3.04
CA ALA A 140 -1.41 -10.04 -2.71
C ALA A 140 -1.54 -11.50 -3.12
N TYR A 141 -1.36 -12.42 -2.17
CA TYR A 141 -1.36 -13.86 -2.46
C TYR A 141 -2.71 -14.37 -2.97
N SER A 142 -3.79 -13.71 -2.56
CA SER A 142 -5.15 -14.00 -3.01
C SER A 142 -5.98 -12.74 -3.04
N ASN A 143 -6.83 -12.64 -4.06
CA ASN A 143 -7.88 -11.63 -4.14
C ASN A 143 -9.25 -12.19 -3.67
N GLU A 144 -9.25 -13.27 -2.90
CA GLU A 144 -10.43 -13.85 -2.26
C GLU A 144 -10.48 -13.50 -0.78
N CYS A 145 -11.70 -13.34 -0.26
CA CYS A 145 -11.93 -13.16 1.17
C CYS A 145 -13.11 -14.03 1.60
N SER A 146 -12.89 -14.95 2.54
CA SER A 146 -13.89 -15.88 3.02
C SER A 146 -15.08 -15.23 3.76
N TYR A 147 -14.96 -13.95 4.12
CA TYR A 147 -16.10 -13.21 4.65
C TYR A 147 -17.16 -12.94 3.59
N LYS A 148 -16.77 -12.77 2.32
CA LYS A 148 -17.69 -12.57 1.20
C LYS A 148 -18.64 -13.75 1.01
N ASP A 149 -18.12 -14.97 1.13
CA ASP A 149 -18.93 -16.19 0.97
C ASP A 149 -20.07 -16.29 1.99
N ARG A 150 -19.95 -15.52 3.09
CA ARG A 150 -20.94 -15.43 4.16
C ARG A 150 -21.74 -14.11 4.14
N GLY A 151 -21.48 -13.22 3.20
CA GLY A 151 -22.07 -11.88 3.20
C GLY A 151 -21.62 -11.03 4.39
N GLU A 152 -20.37 -11.21 4.82
CA GLU A 152 -19.75 -10.55 5.98
C GLU A 152 -18.48 -9.77 5.62
N ASP A 153 -18.30 -9.43 4.36
CA ASP A 153 -17.17 -8.65 3.88
C ASP A 153 -17.18 -7.22 4.45
N CYS A 154 -16.01 -6.59 4.48
CA CYS A 154 -15.90 -5.22 4.91
C CYS A 154 -16.55 -4.29 3.86
N ALA A 155 -17.47 -3.42 4.28
CA ALA A 155 -18.26 -2.59 3.38
C ALA A 155 -17.42 -1.64 2.47
N PHE A 156 -16.20 -1.30 2.86
CA PHE A 156 -15.27 -0.48 2.07
C PHE A 156 -14.42 -1.29 1.09
N CYS A 157 -14.40 -2.63 1.20
CA CYS A 157 -13.41 -3.47 0.51
C CYS A 157 -13.99 -4.05 -0.79
N ASN A 158 -13.21 -3.96 -1.86
CA ASN A 158 -13.55 -4.54 -3.16
C ASN A 158 -12.68 -5.74 -3.56
N ILE A 159 -12.00 -6.39 -2.62
CA ILE A 159 -11.03 -7.45 -2.92
C ILE A 159 -11.64 -8.60 -3.74
N ASN A 160 -12.87 -9.01 -3.44
CA ASN A 160 -13.53 -10.06 -4.19
C ASN A 160 -13.93 -9.64 -5.60
N HIS A 161 -14.16 -8.35 -5.82
CA HIS A 161 -14.41 -7.82 -7.16
C HIS A 161 -13.14 -7.83 -8.00
N THR A 162 -11.99 -7.58 -7.35
CA THR A 162 -10.69 -7.68 -8.03
C THR A 162 -10.34 -9.12 -8.43
N LYS A 163 -10.86 -10.13 -7.72
CA LYS A 163 -10.71 -11.54 -8.07
C LYS A 163 -11.23 -11.86 -9.47
N ASP A 164 -12.45 -11.43 -9.77
CA ASP A 164 -13.11 -11.73 -11.04
C ASP A 164 -12.28 -11.16 -12.19
N VAL A 165 -11.72 -9.98 -12.00
CA VAL A 165 -10.88 -9.31 -12.97
C VAL A 165 -9.53 -10.03 -13.17
N TYR A 166 -8.77 -10.28 -12.12
CA TYR A 166 -7.47 -10.95 -12.23
C TYR A 166 -7.63 -12.42 -12.62
N GLY A 167 -8.62 -13.11 -12.06
CA GLY A 167 -8.90 -14.50 -12.38
C GLY A 167 -9.33 -14.68 -13.82
N GLU A 168 -10.31 -13.93 -14.28
CA GLU A 168 -10.85 -14.05 -15.63
C GLU A 168 -9.89 -13.56 -16.71
N LYS A 169 -9.20 -12.44 -16.49
CA LYS A 169 -8.32 -11.84 -17.51
C LYS A 169 -6.89 -12.34 -17.51
N LYS A 170 -6.34 -12.64 -16.33
CA LYS A 170 -4.92 -13.03 -16.17
C LYS A 170 -4.74 -14.50 -15.81
N GLY A 171 -5.82 -15.23 -15.51
CA GLY A 171 -5.76 -16.63 -15.08
C GLY A 171 -5.14 -16.81 -13.69
N ILE A 172 -5.04 -15.75 -12.88
CA ILE A 172 -4.36 -15.77 -11.59
C ILE A 172 -5.40 -15.61 -10.48
N PHE A 173 -5.72 -16.71 -9.82
CA PHE A 173 -6.64 -16.70 -8.66
C PHE A 173 -5.88 -16.73 -7.34
N TRP A 174 -4.82 -17.52 -7.26
CA TRP A 174 -3.93 -17.67 -6.13
C TRP A 174 -2.48 -17.65 -6.59
N LYS A 175 -1.62 -17.02 -5.81
CA LYS A 175 -0.17 -17.05 -6.01
C LYS A 175 0.42 -18.10 -5.11
N THR A 176 1.18 -19.02 -5.66
CA THR A 176 1.81 -20.09 -4.86
C THR A 176 3.00 -19.56 -4.07
N PRO A 177 3.35 -20.17 -2.91
CA PRO A 177 4.56 -19.83 -2.18
C PRO A 177 5.81 -19.83 -3.06
N ARG A 178 5.95 -20.82 -3.95
CA ARG A 178 7.04 -20.93 -4.89
C ARG A 178 7.12 -19.73 -5.85
N GLN A 179 6.00 -19.31 -6.45
CA GLN A 179 5.98 -18.12 -7.31
C GLN A 179 6.45 -16.87 -6.54
N ILE A 180 6.00 -16.71 -5.31
CA ILE A 180 6.41 -15.58 -4.45
C ILE A 180 7.91 -15.65 -4.16
N GLY A 181 8.45 -16.83 -3.82
CA GLY A 181 9.89 -17.05 -3.59
C GLY A 181 10.74 -16.73 -4.82
N GLU A 182 10.35 -17.20 -6.00
CA GLU A 182 11.04 -16.94 -7.27
C GLU A 182 11.04 -15.43 -7.61
N VAL A 183 9.91 -14.72 -7.42
CA VAL A 183 9.82 -13.28 -7.67
C VAL A 183 10.65 -12.49 -6.65
N ALA A 184 10.61 -12.87 -5.37
CA ALA A 184 11.43 -12.24 -4.34
C ALA A 184 12.92 -12.37 -4.70
N ALA A 185 13.37 -13.56 -5.11
CA ALA A 185 14.76 -13.80 -5.50
C ALA A 185 15.19 -12.94 -6.70
N ALA A 186 14.36 -12.86 -7.74
CA ALA A 186 14.63 -12.01 -8.89
C ALA A 186 14.73 -10.53 -8.53
N ALA A 187 13.81 -10.05 -7.69
CA ALA A 187 13.79 -8.66 -7.24
C ALA A 187 14.99 -8.29 -6.34
N PHE A 188 15.42 -9.21 -5.46
CA PHE A 188 16.64 -9.03 -4.67
C PHE A 188 17.90 -9.08 -5.53
N ALA A 189 17.97 -10.00 -6.50
CA ALA A 189 19.12 -10.09 -7.40
C ALA A 189 19.30 -8.83 -8.26
N GLU A 190 18.22 -8.19 -8.65
CA GLU A 190 18.23 -6.88 -9.35
C GLU A 190 18.54 -5.71 -8.42
N ASN A 191 18.64 -5.94 -7.10
CA ASN A 191 18.72 -4.87 -6.09
C ASN A 191 17.55 -3.89 -6.16
N ALA A 192 16.36 -4.36 -6.54
CA ALA A 192 15.17 -3.52 -6.71
C ALA A 192 14.37 -3.35 -5.41
N VAL A 193 14.60 -4.19 -4.40
CA VAL A 193 13.77 -4.25 -3.18
C VAL A 193 14.60 -4.28 -1.91
N ASP A 194 14.05 -3.67 -0.86
CA ASP A 194 14.57 -3.71 0.51
C ASP A 194 13.57 -4.31 1.48
N HIS A 195 12.28 -4.33 1.10
CA HIS A 195 11.20 -4.78 1.96
C HIS A 195 10.16 -5.60 1.18
N LEU A 196 9.68 -6.67 1.79
CA LEU A 196 8.59 -7.50 1.26
C LEU A 196 7.34 -7.36 2.13
N THR A 197 6.18 -7.27 1.50
CA THR A 197 4.89 -7.37 2.21
C THR A 197 4.06 -8.50 1.60
N VAL A 198 3.64 -9.43 2.43
CA VAL A 198 2.70 -10.49 2.04
C VAL A 198 1.35 -10.18 2.65
N SER A 199 0.32 -10.12 1.83
CA SER A 199 -1.05 -9.78 2.23
C SER A 199 -2.06 -10.54 1.38
N GLY A 200 -3.33 -10.47 1.72
CA GLY A 200 -4.43 -11.04 0.95
C GLY A 200 -5.77 -10.83 1.62
N GLY A 201 -6.82 -11.44 1.09
CA GLY A 201 -8.10 -11.55 1.78
C GLY A 201 -8.01 -12.56 2.93
N ILE A 202 -8.95 -12.47 3.85
CA ILE A 202 -9.02 -13.39 4.98
C ILE A 202 -9.39 -14.79 4.50
N ILE A 203 -8.58 -15.77 4.88
CA ILE A 203 -8.82 -17.20 4.70
C ILE A 203 -8.91 -17.89 6.07
N PRO A 204 -9.39 -19.16 6.16
CA PRO A 204 -9.45 -19.85 7.45
C PRO A 204 -8.12 -19.83 8.17
N GLU A 205 -8.10 -19.51 9.46
CA GLU A 205 -6.94 -19.22 10.30
C GLU A 205 -5.81 -20.25 10.16
N ARG A 206 -6.12 -21.54 10.21
CA ARG A 206 -5.10 -22.59 10.08
C ARG A 206 -4.40 -22.53 8.71
N ARG A 207 -5.15 -22.31 7.64
CA ARG A 207 -4.59 -22.23 6.29
C ARG A 207 -3.83 -20.94 6.06
N GLU A 208 -4.25 -19.85 6.71
CA GLU A 208 -3.52 -18.58 6.67
C GLU A 208 -2.11 -18.77 7.28
N LEU A 209 -2.03 -19.33 8.49
CA LEU A 209 -0.74 -19.62 9.11
C LEU A 209 0.15 -20.49 8.23
N GLU A 210 -0.34 -21.66 7.81
CA GLU A 210 0.41 -22.61 6.97
C GLU A 210 0.92 -21.92 5.70
N TYR A 211 0.08 -21.14 5.03
CA TYR A 211 0.45 -20.41 3.82
C TYR A 211 1.59 -19.41 4.05
N TYR A 212 1.53 -18.60 5.09
CA TYR A 212 2.59 -17.64 5.40
C TYR A 212 3.90 -18.32 5.78
N LEU A 213 3.87 -19.47 6.44
CA LEU A 213 5.06 -20.26 6.73
C LEU A 213 5.69 -20.82 5.43
N ASP A 214 4.87 -21.39 4.56
CA ASP A 214 5.32 -21.90 3.24
C ASP A 214 5.90 -20.77 2.36
N VAL A 215 5.30 -19.56 2.41
CA VAL A 215 5.83 -18.39 1.70
C VAL A 215 7.20 -17.98 2.26
N ALA A 216 7.35 -17.95 3.58
CA ALA A 216 8.63 -17.61 4.21
C ALA A 216 9.71 -18.63 3.83
N GLU A 217 9.40 -19.93 3.89
CA GLU A 217 10.30 -21.01 3.48
C GLU A 217 10.71 -20.84 2.01
N ALA A 218 9.76 -20.61 1.11
CA ALA A 218 10.05 -20.40 -0.31
C ALA A 218 10.93 -19.16 -0.57
N ILE A 219 10.69 -18.04 0.16
CA ILE A 219 11.56 -16.87 0.06
C ILE A 219 12.98 -17.22 0.52
N GLN A 220 13.14 -17.91 1.65
CA GLN A 220 14.44 -18.32 2.18
C GLN A 220 15.17 -19.27 1.23
N GLU A 221 14.49 -20.27 0.66
CA GLU A 221 15.07 -21.20 -0.31
C GLU A 221 15.57 -20.51 -1.58
N HIS A 222 14.77 -19.60 -2.14
CA HIS A 222 15.10 -18.95 -3.40
C HIS A 222 16.07 -17.77 -3.27
N THR A 223 16.08 -17.07 -2.11
CA THR A 223 16.96 -15.92 -1.87
C THR A 223 18.23 -16.26 -1.12
N GLY A 224 18.24 -17.36 -0.35
CA GLY A 224 19.29 -17.69 0.62
C GLY A 224 19.26 -16.85 1.91
N LEU A 225 18.28 -15.96 2.08
CA LEU A 225 18.15 -15.08 3.25
C LEU A 225 17.31 -15.74 4.32
N GLN A 226 17.92 -16.07 5.48
CA GLN A 226 17.17 -16.63 6.62
C GLN A 226 16.30 -15.58 7.32
N ASP A 227 16.77 -14.34 7.39
CA ASP A 227 16.04 -13.18 7.89
C ASP A 227 15.84 -12.21 6.71
N PHE A 228 14.69 -12.26 6.11
CA PHE A 228 14.28 -11.31 5.07
C PHE A 228 13.47 -10.17 5.71
N ASN A 229 13.64 -8.95 5.20
CA ASN A 229 12.89 -7.79 5.69
C ASN A 229 11.43 -7.86 5.19
N GLY A 230 10.61 -8.66 5.88
CA GLY A 230 9.24 -8.94 5.47
C GLY A 230 8.19 -8.59 6.51
N THR A 231 7.02 -8.13 6.03
CA THR A 231 5.81 -7.92 6.82
C THR A 231 4.77 -9.00 6.49
N ALA A 232 4.31 -9.73 7.51
CA ALA A 232 3.12 -10.58 7.40
C ALA A 232 1.86 -9.76 7.74
N VAL A 233 0.98 -9.54 6.78
CA VAL A 233 -0.32 -8.87 7.00
C VAL A 233 -1.39 -9.94 7.17
N VAL A 234 -1.80 -10.19 8.40
CA VAL A 234 -2.63 -11.34 8.80
C VAL A 234 -3.90 -10.93 9.54
N ALA A 235 -4.85 -11.84 9.67
CA ALA A 235 -5.92 -11.70 10.65
C ALA A 235 -5.36 -11.80 12.07
N ALA A 236 -6.08 -11.26 13.06
CA ALA A 236 -5.76 -11.53 14.46
C ALA A 236 -6.11 -13.00 14.78
N PRO A 237 -5.11 -13.88 15.01
CA PRO A 237 -5.38 -15.29 15.21
C PRO A 237 -6.07 -15.53 16.56
N LEU A 238 -7.00 -16.49 16.61
CA LEU A 238 -7.67 -16.84 17.86
C LEU A 238 -6.70 -17.47 18.89
N ASP A 239 -5.77 -18.29 18.42
CA ASP A 239 -4.60 -18.70 19.21
C ASP A 239 -3.44 -17.73 19.00
N LEU A 240 -3.23 -16.82 19.92
CA LEU A 240 -2.19 -15.77 19.83
C LEU A 240 -0.78 -16.33 19.66
N ARG A 241 -0.52 -17.58 20.08
CA ARG A 241 0.80 -18.23 19.89
C ARG A 241 1.16 -18.46 18.43
N GLN A 242 0.19 -18.36 17.50
CA GLN A 242 0.47 -18.37 16.07
C GLN A 242 1.30 -17.15 15.65
N ILE A 243 1.24 -16.05 16.40
CA ILE A 243 2.03 -14.84 16.13
C ILE A 243 3.52 -15.12 16.31
N ASP A 244 3.91 -15.98 17.27
CA ASP A 244 5.31 -16.38 17.46
C ASP A 244 5.85 -17.08 16.20
N ARG A 245 5.00 -17.90 15.55
CA ARG A 245 5.37 -18.68 14.37
C ARG A 245 5.73 -17.79 13.16
N PHE A 246 5.04 -16.65 12.97
CA PHE A 246 5.41 -15.69 11.93
C PHE A 246 6.80 -15.10 12.20
N ARG A 247 7.13 -14.78 13.45
CA ARG A 247 8.45 -14.27 13.83
C ARG A 247 9.53 -15.33 13.63
N GLU A 248 9.29 -16.55 14.05
CA GLU A 248 10.19 -17.70 13.89
C GLU A 248 10.45 -18.01 12.40
N ALA A 249 9.46 -17.82 11.54
CA ALA A 249 9.58 -18.03 10.10
C ALA A 249 10.41 -16.95 9.36
N GLY A 250 10.85 -15.88 10.05
CA GLY A 250 11.73 -14.85 9.45
C GLY A 250 11.05 -13.53 9.11
N TYR A 251 9.74 -13.35 9.35
CA TYR A 251 9.12 -12.04 9.21
C TYR A 251 9.65 -11.09 10.30
N ARG A 252 10.08 -9.88 9.89
CA ARG A 252 10.57 -8.86 10.83
C ARG A 252 9.45 -8.05 11.45
N THR A 253 8.37 -7.89 10.72
CA THR A 253 7.21 -7.11 11.14
C THR A 253 5.93 -7.87 10.87
N THR A 254 4.86 -7.49 11.57
CA THR A 254 3.52 -8.02 11.32
C THR A 254 2.49 -6.90 11.33
N ALA A 255 1.39 -7.11 10.61
CA ALA A 255 0.29 -6.16 10.58
C ALA A 255 -1.04 -6.89 10.77
N MET A 256 -1.83 -6.39 11.71
CA MET A 256 -3.21 -6.81 11.93
C MET A 256 -4.08 -5.55 11.94
N ASN A 257 -4.77 -5.30 10.82
CA ASN A 257 -5.48 -4.04 10.64
C ASN A 257 -6.81 -4.03 11.40
N ILE A 258 -6.97 -3.08 12.33
CA ILE A 258 -8.22 -2.89 13.08
C ILE A 258 -9.30 -2.18 12.26
N GLU A 259 -8.92 -1.46 11.20
CA GLU A 259 -9.74 -0.72 10.25
C GLU A 259 -10.48 0.48 10.85
N LEU A 260 -11.19 0.32 11.97
CA LEU A 260 -12.00 1.35 12.61
C LEU A 260 -11.86 1.27 14.13
N TRP A 261 -11.78 2.42 14.79
CA TRP A 261 -11.61 2.49 16.24
C TRP A 261 -12.93 2.42 17.00
N ASP A 262 -13.98 3.06 16.50
CA ASP A 262 -15.29 2.99 17.13
C ASP A 262 -15.91 1.60 16.94
N LYS A 263 -16.25 0.94 18.05
CA LYS A 263 -16.79 -0.43 18.01
C LYS A 263 -18.08 -0.54 17.21
N GLY A 264 -18.97 0.45 17.26
CA GLY A 264 -20.21 0.43 16.50
C GLY A 264 -19.98 0.52 15.01
N PHE A 265 -19.05 1.37 14.58
CA PHE A 265 -18.60 1.41 13.19
C PHE A 265 -17.88 0.12 12.79
N TYR A 266 -17.00 -0.40 13.64
CA TYR A 266 -16.29 -1.65 13.37
C TYR A 266 -17.24 -2.84 13.16
N GLU A 267 -18.24 -3.01 14.03
CA GLU A 267 -19.22 -4.08 13.93
C GLU A 267 -20.09 -3.97 12.69
N THR A 268 -20.41 -2.76 12.26
CA THR A 268 -21.26 -2.49 11.09
C THR A 268 -20.48 -2.62 9.78
N ILE A 269 -19.28 -2.05 9.74
CA ILE A 269 -18.48 -1.94 8.51
C ILE A 269 -17.61 -3.17 8.28
N CYS A 270 -17.21 -3.88 9.34
CA CYS A 270 -16.36 -5.07 9.27
C CYS A 270 -17.01 -6.27 9.97
N PRO A 271 -18.23 -6.69 9.56
CA PRO A 271 -19.01 -7.70 10.29
C PRO A 271 -18.29 -9.05 10.39
N GLY A 272 -17.54 -9.48 9.40
CA GLY A 272 -16.78 -10.71 9.45
C GLY A 272 -15.66 -10.68 10.50
N LYS A 273 -14.93 -9.58 10.62
CA LYS A 273 -13.93 -9.40 11.66
C LYS A 273 -14.57 -9.40 13.06
N ALA A 274 -15.72 -8.73 13.18
CA ALA A 274 -16.44 -8.63 14.45
C ALA A 274 -16.96 -9.98 14.95
N ARG A 275 -17.49 -10.81 14.06
CA ARG A 275 -18.18 -12.06 14.43
C ARG A 275 -17.30 -13.30 14.44
N THR A 276 -16.32 -13.38 13.52
CA THR A 276 -15.61 -14.65 13.26
C THR A 276 -14.11 -14.60 13.54
N SER A 277 -13.53 -13.42 13.77
CA SER A 277 -12.11 -13.26 14.13
C SER A 277 -11.94 -12.64 15.52
N GLY A 278 -12.75 -13.06 16.49
CA GLY A 278 -12.65 -12.67 17.90
C GLY A 278 -13.13 -11.25 18.25
N GLY A 279 -13.46 -10.43 17.25
CA GLY A 279 -13.97 -9.08 17.44
C GLY A 279 -12.93 -8.05 17.88
N TRP A 280 -13.38 -6.83 18.08
CA TRP A 280 -12.53 -5.65 18.30
C TRP A 280 -11.56 -5.77 19.49
N ASP A 281 -12.04 -6.24 20.64
CA ASP A 281 -11.21 -6.39 21.85
C ASP A 281 -10.11 -7.45 21.66
N HIS A 282 -10.42 -8.53 20.94
CA HIS A 282 -9.44 -9.58 20.63
C HIS A 282 -8.34 -9.05 19.69
N TRP A 283 -8.70 -8.24 18.69
CA TRP A 283 -7.72 -7.62 17.79
C TRP A 283 -6.74 -6.74 18.56
N LEU A 284 -7.19 -5.97 19.57
CA LEU A 284 -6.29 -5.20 20.42
C LEU A 284 -5.38 -6.10 21.29
N HIS A 285 -5.91 -7.22 21.80
CA HIS A 285 -5.09 -8.18 22.54
C HIS A 285 -4.03 -8.81 21.64
N ALA A 286 -4.38 -9.18 20.41
CA ALA A 286 -3.44 -9.73 19.43
C ALA A 286 -2.34 -8.73 19.07
N LEU A 287 -2.67 -7.47 18.83
CA LEU A 287 -1.71 -6.40 18.57
C LEU A 287 -0.74 -6.20 19.74
N LYS A 288 -1.26 -6.19 20.98
CA LYS A 288 -0.44 -6.07 22.17
C LYS A 288 0.47 -7.29 22.38
N TYR A 289 -0.04 -8.50 22.14
CA TYR A 289 0.75 -9.74 22.17
C TYR A 289 1.88 -9.68 21.12
N ALA A 290 1.54 -9.26 19.90
CA ALA A 290 2.52 -9.14 18.83
C ALA A 290 3.67 -8.17 19.16
N VAL A 291 3.40 -7.06 19.87
CA VAL A 291 4.46 -6.17 20.34
C VAL A 291 5.41 -6.89 21.29
N GLY A 292 4.91 -7.83 22.12
CA GLY A 292 5.74 -8.67 22.95
C GLY A 292 6.67 -9.61 22.16
N VAL A 293 6.25 -10.05 20.98
CA VAL A 293 6.98 -10.98 20.10
C VAL A 293 7.93 -10.25 19.15
N PHE A 294 7.45 -9.21 18.46
CA PHE A 294 8.19 -8.50 17.42
C PHE A 294 8.94 -7.26 17.93
N GLY A 295 8.50 -6.69 19.03
CA GLY A 295 9.07 -5.48 19.62
C GLY A 295 8.29 -4.21 19.30
N HIS A 296 8.62 -3.15 20.02
CA HIS A 296 8.08 -1.79 19.83
C HIS A 296 8.41 -1.29 18.41
N GLY A 297 7.39 -0.84 17.69
CA GLY A 297 7.55 -0.29 16.33
C GLY A 297 7.70 -1.35 15.24
N ALA A 298 7.56 -2.64 15.56
CA ALA A 298 7.58 -3.75 14.58
C ALA A 298 6.21 -4.39 14.34
N VAL A 299 5.16 -3.80 14.90
CA VAL A 299 3.75 -4.20 14.71
C VAL A 299 2.97 -3.02 14.16
N ARG A 300 2.17 -3.25 13.14
CA ARG A 300 1.33 -2.21 12.51
C ARG A 300 -0.14 -2.55 12.62
N SER A 301 -0.97 -1.51 12.70
CA SER A 301 -2.40 -1.61 12.46
C SER A 301 -2.87 -0.43 11.61
N ASN A 302 -3.46 -0.72 10.47
CA ASN A 302 -4.01 0.30 9.59
C ASN A 302 -5.48 0.57 9.91
N MET A 303 -5.89 1.81 9.74
CA MET A 303 -7.27 2.27 9.84
C MET A 303 -7.72 2.87 8.51
N VAL A 304 -8.98 2.63 8.14
CA VAL A 304 -9.58 3.24 6.95
C VAL A 304 -10.20 4.58 7.35
N ALA A 305 -9.41 5.65 7.22
CA ALA A 305 -9.81 6.96 7.71
C ALA A 305 -10.82 7.64 6.78
N GLY A 306 -11.88 8.20 7.38
CA GLY A 306 -12.93 8.93 6.68
C GLY A 306 -14.30 8.26 6.74
N ILE A 307 -14.39 7.05 7.25
CA ILE A 307 -15.66 6.33 7.49
C ILE A 307 -16.21 6.68 8.87
N GLU A 308 -15.36 6.75 9.88
CA GLU A 308 -15.71 7.16 11.23
C GLU A 308 -15.32 8.63 11.50
N PRO A 309 -15.84 9.28 12.56
CA PRO A 309 -15.39 10.62 12.94
C PRO A 309 -13.90 10.70 13.22
N LYS A 310 -13.19 11.73 12.70
CA LYS A 310 -11.73 11.96 12.87
C LYS A 310 -11.28 11.79 14.33
N LYS A 311 -12.07 12.27 15.27
CA LYS A 311 -11.74 12.15 16.71
C LYS A 311 -11.55 10.69 17.13
N ARG A 312 -12.40 9.79 16.63
CA ARG A 312 -12.28 8.34 16.94
C ARG A 312 -11.04 7.73 16.30
N THR A 313 -10.77 8.05 15.04
CA THR A 313 -9.54 7.62 14.38
C THR A 313 -8.30 8.09 15.16
N LEU A 314 -8.28 9.36 15.63
CA LEU A 314 -7.16 9.90 16.43
C LEU A 314 -7.02 9.20 17.79
N GLU A 315 -8.13 8.93 18.48
CA GLU A 315 -8.12 8.16 19.74
C GLU A 315 -7.50 6.77 19.52
N GLY A 316 -7.83 6.13 18.40
CA GLY A 316 -7.26 4.84 18.01
C GLY A 316 -5.75 4.92 17.73
N LEU A 317 -5.32 5.87 16.94
CA LEU A 317 -3.91 6.08 16.61
C LEU A 317 -3.06 6.36 17.85
N GLU A 318 -3.56 7.18 18.78
CA GLU A 318 -2.89 7.47 20.07
C GLU A 318 -2.78 6.20 20.94
N HIS A 319 -3.87 5.40 21.04
CA HIS A 319 -3.88 4.16 21.81
C HIS A 319 -2.92 3.12 21.25
N LEU A 320 -2.93 2.93 19.92
CA LEU A 320 -2.02 2.02 19.23
C LEU A 320 -0.57 2.42 19.47
N ALA A 321 -0.25 3.70 19.29
CA ALA A 321 1.10 4.22 19.48
C ALA A 321 1.58 4.06 20.94
N ALA A 322 0.74 4.38 21.90
CA ALA A 322 1.04 4.17 23.33
C ALA A 322 1.29 2.70 23.69
N SER A 323 0.75 1.77 22.90
CA SER A 323 0.96 0.32 23.04
C SER A 323 2.16 -0.21 22.25
N GLY A 324 2.95 0.64 21.58
CA GLY A 324 4.10 0.25 20.76
C GLY A 324 3.73 -0.23 19.34
N VAL A 325 2.47 -0.05 18.93
CA VAL A 325 1.97 -0.40 17.61
C VAL A 325 2.03 0.82 16.69
N VAL A 326 2.59 0.67 15.50
CA VAL A 326 2.58 1.70 14.46
C VAL A 326 1.15 1.81 13.90
N GLY A 327 0.36 2.71 14.48
CA GLY A 327 -0.96 3.04 13.96
C GLY A 327 -0.82 3.86 12.67
N THR A 328 -1.33 3.35 11.56
CA THR A 328 -1.36 4.05 10.27
C THR A 328 -2.80 4.29 9.84
N PHE A 329 -2.99 5.12 8.83
CA PHE A 329 -4.28 5.20 8.15
C PHE A 329 -4.10 5.25 6.63
N SER A 330 -5.11 4.72 5.95
CA SER A 330 -5.30 4.90 4.51
C SER A 330 -6.36 5.94 4.25
N VAL A 331 -6.16 6.77 3.23
CA VAL A 331 -7.19 7.66 2.69
C VAL A 331 -8.29 6.77 2.11
N TRP A 332 -9.48 6.83 2.73
CA TRP A 332 -10.60 6.10 2.19
C TRP A 332 -11.13 6.77 0.93
N CYS A 333 -11.36 5.97 -0.07
CA CYS A 333 -12.10 6.34 -1.26
C CYS A 333 -13.14 5.25 -1.54
N PRO A 334 -14.33 5.61 -2.02
CA PRO A 334 -15.33 4.64 -2.41
C PRO A 334 -14.80 3.83 -3.60
N ASN A 335 -14.40 2.59 -3.33
CA ASN A 335 -13.87 1.70 -4.35
C ASN A 335 -15.01 1.08 -5.17
N PRO A 336 -14.88 0.96 -6.50
CA PRO A 336 -15.84 0.25 -7.32
C PRO A 336 -16.06 -1.19 -6.83
N GLY A 337 -17.33 -1.63 -6.79
CA GLY A 337 -17.71 -2.95 -6.34
C GLY A 337 -17.73 -3.15 -4.81
N SER A 338 -17.47 -2.10 -4.01
CA SER A 338 -17.68 -2.12 -2.56
C SER A 338 -19.09 -1.63 -2.19
N GLU A 339 -19.60 -1.99 -1.01
CA GLU A 339 -20.91 -1.50 -0.53
C GLU A 339 -20.95 0.03 -0.35
N LEU A 340 -19.79 0.63 -0.07
CA LEU A 340 -19.66 2.08 0.08
C LEU A 340 -19.35 2.80 -1.24
N GLU A 341 -19.43 2.13 -2.37
CA GLU A 341 -19.38 2.78 -3.67
C GLU A 341 -20.47 3.86 -3.78
N GLY A 342 -20.12 5.01 -4.33
CA GLY A 342 -21.03 6.16 -4.42
C GLY A 342 -21.07 7.07 -3.20
N HIS A 343 -20.45 6.68 -2.08
CA HIS A 343 -20.24 7.59 -0.94
C HIS A 343 -19.12 8.59 -1.27
N ARG A 344 -18.94 9.59 -0.39
CA ARG A 344 -17.92 10.62 -0.57
C ARG A 344 -16.89 10.56 0.53
N SER A 345 -15.61 10.59 0.13
CA SER A 345 -14.51 10.81 1.06
C SER A 345 -14.56 12.20 1.70
N PRO A 346 -14.00 12.38 2.89
CA PRO A 346 -13.65 13.72 3.40
C PRO A 346 -12.76 14.50 2.41
N VAL A 347 -12.72 15.82 2.61
CA VAL A 347 -11.91 16.73 1.79
C VAL A 347 -10.39 16.55 2.06
N PRO A 348 -9.50 16.97 1.15
CA PRO A 348 -8.06 16.83 1.31
C PRO A 348 -7.50 17.40 2.62
N GLU A 349 -7.98 18.56 3.03
CA GLU A 349 -7.54 19.23 4.27
C GLU A 349 -7.84 18.41 5.53
N TRP A 350 -8.92 17.62 5.50
CA TRP A 350 -9.27 16.72 6.59
C TRP A 350 -8.20 15.63 6.78
N TYR A 351 -7.68 15.07 5.68
CA TYR A 351 -6.64 14.05 5.70
C TYR A 351 -5.27 14.62 6.01
N ILE A 352 -4.96 15.81 5.50
CA ILE A 352 -3.70 16.50 5.80
C ILE A 352 -3.60 16.79 7.31
N ASP A 353 -4.67 17.31 7.91
CA ASP A 353 -4.72 17.54 9.36
C ASP A 353 -4.58 16.24 10.15
N LEU A 354 -5.27 15.17 9.74
CA LEU A 354 -5.10 13.84 10.35
C LEU A 354 -3.66 13.33 10.23
N ALA A 355 -3.02 13.54 9.09
CA ALA A 355 -1.65 13.10 8.85
C ALA A 355 -0.64 13.86 9.73
N PHE A 356 -0.80 15.17 9.89
CA PHE A 356 0.02 15.96 10.84
C PHE A 356 -0.11 15.44 12.27
N GLN A 357 -1.33 15.20 12.72
CA GLN A 357 -1.57 14.68 14.06
C GLN A 357 -0.99 13.26 14.22
N THR A 358 -1.11 12.41 13.21
CA THR A 358 -0.53 11.05 13.24
C THR A 358 1.00 11.09 13.32
N THR A 359 1.66 11.94 12.53
CA THR A 359 3.12 12.13 12.60
C THR A 359 3.56 12.62 13.98
N ALA A 360 2.82 13.57 14.56
CA ALA A 360 3.09 14.05 15.92
C ALA A 360 2.90 12.95 16.98
N ILE A 361 1.86 12.10 16.84
CA ILE A 361 1.62 10.94 17.71
C ILE A 361 2.79 9.97 17.63
N TRP A 362 3.30 9.64 16.45
CA TRP A 362 4.43 8.76 16.28
C TRP A 362 5.69 9.30 16.99
N LYS A 363 6.05 10.57 16.70
CA LYS A 363 7.22 11.23 17.33
C LYS A 363 7.10 11.29 18.85
N LYS A 364 5.91 11.64 19.36
CA LYS A 364 5.61 11.71 20.81
C LYS A 364 5.79 10.35 21.51
N ASN A 365 5.45 9.25 20.84
CA ASN A 365 5.55 7.89 21.39
C ASN A 365 6.91 7.21 21.12
N GLY A 366 7.90 7.95 20.61
CA GLY A 366 9.28 7.51 20.50
C GLY A 366 9.57 6.59 19.32
N PHE A 367 8.69 6.54 18.32
CA PHE A 367 9.01 5.83 17.09
C PHE A 367 10.11 6.57 16.30
N THR A 368 10.98 5.81 15.66
CA THR A 368 11.90 6.33 14.65
C THR A 368 11.25 6.29 13.27
N PHE A 369 11.75 7.13 12.34
CA PHE A 369 11.28 7.09 10.96
C PHE A 369 11.49 5.70 10.32
N GLN A 370 12.61 5.03 10.63
CA GLN A 370 12.90 3.68 10.15
C GLN A 370 11.85 2.66 10.63
N GLN A 371 11.46 2.70 11.91
CA GLN A 371 10.43 1.78 12.43
C GLN A 371 9.08 1.95 11.72
N VAL A 372 8.61 3.20 11.54
CA VAL A 372 7.35 3.44 10.84
C VAL A 372 7.42 3.07 9.37
N SER A 373 8.61 3.18 8.76
CA SER A 373 8.86 2.78 7.38
C SER A 373 8.88 1.25 7.21
N ASP A 374 9.58 0.54 8.09
CA ASP A 374 9.71 -0.94 8.01
C ASP A 374 8.38 -1.67 8.23
N CYS A 375 7.43 -1.03 8.90
CA CYS A 375 6.10 -1.59 9.10
C CYS A 375 5.12 -1.31 7.96
N ASN A 376 5.47 -0.50 6.96
CA ASN A 376 4.53 -0.08 5.92
C ASN A 376 4.86 -0.70 4.57
N ALA A 377 3.80 -1.04 3.82
CA ALA A 377 3.94 -1.69 2.52
C ALA A 377 4.56 -0.79 1.43
N SER A 378 4.31 0.52 1.47
CA SER A 378 4.70 1.43 0.39
C SER A 378 5.52 2.64 0.85
N ASN A 379 5.47 3.02 2.12
CA ASN A 379 6.15 4.20 2.70
C ASN A 379 5.82 5.54 2.04
N ASP A 380 4.70 5.61 1.34
CA ASP A 380 4.27 6.77 0.56
C ASP A 380 2.97 7.39 1.10
N SER A 381 2.62 7.14 2.34
CA SER A 381 1.44 7.78 2.95
C SER A 381 1.72 9.25 3.31
N LEU A 382 0.66 10.06 3.45
CA LEU A 382 0.75 11.49 3.81
C LEU A 382 1.55 11.72 5.10
N GLN A 383 1.35 10.85 6.11
CA GLN A 383 2.05 10.98 7.40
C GLN A 383 3.54 10.70 7.30
N HIS A 384 3.99 9.80 6.40
CA HIS A 384 5.41 9.60 6.12
C HIS A 384 6.03 10.79 5.39
N ASP A 385 5.31 11.37 4.42
CA ASP A 385 5.79 12.53 3.69
C ASP A 385 5.88 13.76 4.59
N ILE A 386 4.93 13.96 5.51
CA ILE A 386 5.03 15.02 6.51
C ILE A 386 6.31 14.86 7.33
N TRP A 387 6.59 13.64 7.83
CA TRP A 387 7.82 13.40 8.59
C TRP A 387 9.07 13.68 7.75
N ARG A 388 9.10 13.23 6.49
CA ARG A 388 10.22 13.51 5.58
C ARG A 388 10.44 15.00 5.33
N ILE A 389 9.35 15.76 5.16
CA ILE A 389 9.45 17.23 4.95
C ILE A 389 9.94 17.92 6.22
N GLU A 390 9.42 17.53 7.40
CA GLU A 390 9.82 18.15 8.66
C GLU A 390 11.30 17.94 8.99
N ASP A 391 11.81 16.73 8.75
CA ASP A 391 13.14 16.29 9.13
C ASP A 391 14.14 16.29 7.95
N ASP A 392 13.77 16.91 6.81
CA ASP A 392 14.59 17.04 5.59
C ASP A 392 15.10 15.68 5.04
N LEU A 393 14.23 14.65 5.06
CA LEU A 393 14.53 13.27 4.63
C LEU A 393 14.11 12.95 3.19
N LEU A 394 13.58 13.91 2.42
CA LEU A 394 13.23 13.68 1.02
C LEU A 394 14.51 13.59 0.18
N PRO A 395 14.70 12.49 -0.58
CA PRO A 395 15.84 12.36 -1.47
C PRO A 395 15.75 13.40 -2.59
N SER A 396 16.91 13.90 -3.02
CA SER A 396 16.94 14.65 -4.28
C SER A 396 16.54 13.72 -5.43
N LEU A 397 15.81 14.21 -6.44
CA LEU A 397 15.43 13.42 -7.62
C LEU A 397 16.61 12.74 -8.34
N GLN A 398 17.86 13.22 -8.13
CA GLN A 398 19.06 12.59 -8.64
C GLN A 398 19.50 11.35 -7.85
N GLU A 399 19.33 11.34 -6.53
CA GLU A 399 19.67 10.17 -5.71
C GLU A 399 18.71 9.03 -5.99
N SER A 400 17.42 9.31 -6.15
CA SER A 400 16.43 8.30 -6.52
C SER A 400 16.60 7.73 -7.94
N ARG A 401 17.27 8.44 -8.86
CA ARG A 401 17.60 7.93 -10.21
C ARG A 401 18.89 7.12 -10.23
N LEU A 402 19.83 7.36 -9.32
CA LEU A 402 21.09 6.61 -9.22
C LEU A 402 20.93 5.28 -8.49
N GLU A 403 19.99 5.18 -7.57
CA GLU A 403 19.68 3.92 -6.87
C GLU A 403 18.94 2.90 -7.76
N LEU A 404 18.37 3.32 -8.90
CA LEU A 404 17.68 2.49 -9.87
C LEU A 404 18.47 2.28 -11.19
N ALA A 405 19.71 2.74 -11.26
CA ALA A 405 20.60 2.57 -12.40
C ALA A 405 21.59 1.45 -12.17
#